data_121614c152323ff37b2548f60465871c
#
_entry.id   121614c152323ff37b2548f60465871c
#
_cell.length_a   1.000
_cell.length_b   1.000
_cell.length_c   1.000
_cell.angle_alpha   90.00
_cell.angle_beta   90.00
_cell.angle_gamma   90.00
#
_symmetry.space_group_name_H-M   'P 1'
#
loop_
_entity.id
_entity.type
_entity.pdbx_description
1 polymer ?
#
loop_
_entity_poly.entity_id
_entity_poly.type
_entity_poly.pdbx_seq_one_letter_code
_entity_poly.pdbx_strand_id
1 'polypeptide(L)'
;MNITKILSYSCFLGIISFIATVLLSIYYNPWFSIFKHAFSDLGASKANMFWIYNYGLIITSFFVILYSIFIILSANNKLEVISGSFFLIAGIFLALIGIYPSGTRPHVFVSTHFFVQSNLAIIAWSLGNIKRSIGKIFLAIAIIAPIVGFGIEWPSVALQEAFGITIIIIWALMVYFIYKK
;
A
#
# COMPACT_ATOMS: atom_id res chain seq x y z
N MET A 1 -15.56 2.55 -23.83
CA MET A 1 -14.55 1.85 -23.03
C MET A 1 -15.16 1.60 -21.65
N ASN A 2 -15.13 0.36 -21.12
CA ASN A 2 -15.78 0.02 -19.84
C ASN A 2 -15.03 0.72 -18.70
N ILE A 3 -15.75 1.42 -17.81
CA ILE A 3 -15.18 2.18 -16.68
C ILE A 3 -14.33 1.29 -15.77
N THR A 4 -14.74 0.04 -15.52
CA THR A 4 -13.98 -0.91 -14.71
C THR A 4 -12.62 -1.23 -15.32
N LYS A 5 -12.53 -1.33 -16.66
CA LYS A 5 -11.26 -1.53 -17.36
C LYS A 5 -10.33 -0.33 -17.20
N ILE A 6 -10.85 0.90 -17.27
CA ILE A 6 -10.03 2.10 -17.04
C ILE A 6 -9.50 2.10 -15.59
N LEU A 7 -10.38 1.87 -14.63
CA LEU A 7 -10.03 1.85 -13.21
C LEU A 7 -9.00 0.75 -12.87
N SER A 8 -9.01 -0.38 -13.58
CA SER A 8 -8.05 -1.46 -13.32
C SER A 8 -6.59 -1.03 -13.57
N TYR A 9 -6.34 -0.12 -14.52
CA TYR A 9 -4.99 0.38 -14.82
C TYR A 9 -4.41 1.25 -13.70
N SER A 10 -5.25 1.77 -12.79
CA SER A 10 -4.76 2.52 -11.63
C SER A 10 -3.88 1.68 -10.70
N CYS A 11 -3.96 0.34 -10.75
CA CYS A 11 -2.99 -0.53 -10.08
C CYS A 11 -1.56 -0.22 -10.53
N PHE A 12 -1.31 -0.21 -11.83
CA PHE A 12 0.04 0.06 -12.36
C PHE A 12 0.46 1.50 -12.15
N LEU A 13 -0.46 2.46 -12.33
CA LEU A 13 -0.18 3.88 -12.10
C LEU A 13 0.18 4.14 -10.64
N GLY A 14 -0.47 3.47 -9.68
CA GLY A 14 -0.13 3.55 -8.26
C GLY A 14 1.26 2.98 -7.97
N ILE A 15 1.58 1.81 -8.52
CA ILE A 15 2.90 1.19 -8.35
C ILE A 15 4.00 2.08 -8.96
N ILE A 16 3.82 2.56 -10.18
CA ILE A 16 4.79 3.42 -10.86
C ILE A 16 4.97 4.74 -10.11
N SER A 17 3.85 5.36 -9.66
CA SER A 17 3.88 6.58 -8.86
C SER A 17 4.66 6.39 -7.56
N PHE A 18 4.42 5.30 -6.83
CA PHE A 18 5.15 5.00 -5.60
C PHE A 18 6.65 4.80 -5.85
N ILE A 19 7.02 3.97 -6.84
CA ILE A 19 8.43 3.71 -7.18
C ILE A 19 9.12 5.00 -7.60
N ALA A 20 8.51 5.80 -8.46
CA ALA A 20 9.06 7.08 -8.90
C ALA A 20 9.25 8.04 -7.73
N THR A 21 8.26 8.11 -6.82
CA THR A 21 8.34 8.92 -5.60
C THR A 21 9.54 8.55 -4.75
N VAL A 22 9.72 7.26 -4.46
CA VAL A 22 10.84 6.77 -3.63
C VAL A 22 12.18 7.03 -4.32
N LEU A 23 12.31 6.68 -5.61
CA LEU A 23 13.57 6.85 -6.34
C LEU A 23 13.97 8.32 -6.46
N LEU A 24 13.04 9.22 -6.79
CA LEU A 24 13.30 10.64 -6.86
C LEU A 24 13.67 11.22 -5.49
N SER A 25 12.98 10.80 -4.43
CA SER A 25 13.31 11.25 -3.09
C SER A 25 14.71 10.80 -2.64
N ILE A 26 15.09 9.56 -2.95
CA ILE A 26 16.44 9.04 -2.68
C ILE A 26 17.50 9.83 -3.48
N TYR A 27 17.21 10.13 -4.74
CA TYR A 27 18.15 10.89 -5.59
C TYR A 27 18.52 12.25 -4.97
N TYR A 28 17.54 12.97 -4.38
CA TYR A 28 17.80 14.24 -3.68
C TYR A 28 18.34 14.07 -2.26
N ASN A 29 18.35 12.84 -1.72
CA ASN A 29 18.78 12.55 -0.35
C ASN A 29 19.85 11.44 -0.32
N PRO A 30 21.11 11.71 -0.76
CA PRO A 30 22.20 10.72 -0.83
C PRO A 30 22.57 10.10 0.53
N TRP A 31 22.14 10.72 1.63
CA TRP A 31 22.32 10.19 2.98
C TRP A 31 21.42 8.99 3.27
N PHE A 32 20.33 8.78 2.51
CA PHE A 32 19.39 7.71 2.75
C PHE A 32 20.01 6.33 2.52
N SER A 33 19.75 5.44 3.45
CA SER A 33 20.13 4.03 3.37
C SER A 33 18.94 3.17 3.77
N ILE A 34 18.54 2.24 2.90
CA ILE A 34 17.45 1.31 3.18
C ILE A 34 17.73 0.42 4.41
N PHE A 35 19.00 0.27 4.79
CA PHE A 35 19.40 -0.53 5.96
C PHE A 35 19.47 0.26 7.28
N LYS A 36 19.23 1.58 7.26
CA LYS A 36 19.39 2.43 8.46
C LYS A 36 18.20 3.36 8.75
N HIS A 37 17.38 3.66 7.76
CA HIS A 37 16.36 4.69 7.84
C HIS A 37 14.95 4.12 7.65
N ALA A 38 13.91 4.97 7.75
CA ALA A 38 12.56 4.70 7.28
C ALA A 38 12.35 5.37 5.92
N PHE A 39 11.50 4.85 5.03
CA PHE A 39 11.12 5.58 3.81
C PHE A 39 10.50 6.93 4.15
N SER A 40 9.73 6.99 5.23
CA SER A 40 9.09 8.22 5.68
C SER A 40 10.08 9.32 6.13
N ASP A 41 11.35 8.98 6.41
CA ASP A 41 12.40 9.98 6.69
C ASP A 41 12.68 10.88 5.48
N LEU A 42 12.42 10.37 4.26
CA LEU A 42 12.52 11.16 3.02
C LEU A 42 11.46 12.27 2.94
N GLY A 43 10.38 12.15 3.69
CA GLY A 43 9.32 13.16 3.80
C GLY A 43 9.47 14.09 5.02
N ALA A 44 10.44 13.84 5.91
CA ALA A 44 10.66 14.67 7.09
C ALA A 44 11.13 16.08 6.69
N SER A 45 10.78 17.11 7.46
CA SER A 45 11.09 18.52 7.17
C SER A 45 12.57 18.84 6.99
N LYS A 46 13.45 18.00 7.52
CA LYS A 46 14.91 18.11 7.38
C LYS A 46 15.46 17.47 6.10
N ALA A 47 14.67 16.68 5.36
CA ALA A 47 15.09 16.04 4.11
C ALA A 47 15.08 17.06 2.96
N ASN A 48 16.03 16.91 2.03
CA ASN A 48 16.07 17.72 0.82
C ASN A 48 14.85 17.40 -0.06
N MET A 49 14.18 18.44 -0.55
CA MET A 49 12.98 18.29 -1.41
C MET A 49 11.93 17.33 -0.80
N PHE A 50 11.75 17.37 0.53
CA PHE A 50 10.84 16.49 1.28
C PHE A 50 9.41 16.44 0.71
N TRP A 51 8.99 17.50 0.03
CA TRP A 51 7.68 17.59 -0.61
C TRP A 51 7.52 16.59 -1.78
N ILE A 52 8.62 16.13 -2.43
CA ILE A 52 8.56 15.10 -3.47
C ILE A 52 7.97 13.81 -2.88
N TYR A 53 8.48 13.37 -1.72
CA TYR A 53 7.96 12.20 -1.04
C TYR A 53 6.51 12.40 -0.61
N ASN A 54 6.21 13.50 0.04
CA ASN A 54 4.91 13.76 0.63
C ASN A 54 3.81 13.91 -0.44
N TYR A 55 4.00 14.74 -1.47
CA TYR A 55 3.05 14.86 -2.57
C TYR A 55 3.01 13.60 -3.44
N GLY A 56 4.13 12.91 -3.60
CA GLY A 56 4.18 11.63 -4.30
C GLY A 56 3.30 10.56 -3.65
N LEU A 57 3.27 10.48 -2.31
CA LEU A 57 2.34 9.60 -1.59
C LEU A 57 0.88 10.02 -1.77
N ILE A 58 0.57 11.32 -1.79
CA ILE A 58 -0.79 11.83 -2.06
C ILE A 58 -1.23 11.46 -3.48
N ILE A 59 -0.35 11.60 -4.48
CA ILE A 59 -0.64 11.17 -5.86
C ILE A 59 -0.82 9.65 -5.94
N THR A 60 0.04 8.89 -5.27
CA THR A 60 -0.08 7.42 -5.20
C THR A 60 -1.42 7.01 -4.57
N SER A 61 -1.83 7.69 -3.49
CA SER A 61 -3.09 7.41 -2.81
C SER A 61 -4.31 7.58 -3.72
N PHE A 62 -4.29 8.58 -4.60
CA PHE A 62 -5.36 8.76 -5.59
C PHE A 62 -5.52 7.52 -6.48
N PHE A 63 -4.42 6.94 -6.97
CA PHE A 63 -4.47 5.72 -7.75
C PHE A 63 -4.90 4.50 -6.92
N VAL A 64 -4.49 4.41 -5.66
CA VAL A 64 -4.95 3.35 -4.73
C VAL A 64 -6.46 3.44 -4.52
N ILE A 65 -7.02 4.63 -4.33
CA ILE A 65 -8.46 4.85 -4.19
C ILE A 65 -9.20 4.46 -5.47
N LEU A 66 -8.73 4.86 -6.66
CA LEU A 66 -9.32 4.45 -7.93
C LEU A 66 -9.28 2.92 -8.11
N TYR A 67 -8.17 2.29 -7.72
CA TYR A 67 -8.05 0.85 -7.77
C TYR A 67 -8.98 0.13 -6.78
N SER A 68 -9.21 0.71 -5.61
CA SER A 68 -10.17 0.19 -4.63
C SER A 68 -11.60 0.20 -5.20
N ILE A 69 -11.98 1.26 -5.92
CA ILE A 69 -13.26 1.32 -6.63
C ILE A 69 -13.35 0.23 -7.70
N PHE A 70 -12.26 -0.04 -8.44
CA PHE A 70 -12.22 -1.18 -9.36
C PHE A 70 -12.51 -2.50 -8.63
N ILE A 71 -11.88 -2.76 -7.49
CA ILE A 71 -12.12 -3.98 -6.70
C ILE A 71 -13.58 -4.09 -6.31
N ILE A 72 -14.20 -3.01 -5.80
CA ILE A 72 -15.60 -2.97 -5.39
C ILE A 72 -16.52 -3.27 -6.58
N LEU A 73 -16.31 -2.62 -7.72
CA LEU A 73 -17.15 -2.78 -8.91
C LEU A 73 -16.98 -4.15 -9.59
N SER A 74 -15.85 -4.81 -9.38
CA SER A 74 -15.53 -6.12 -9.96
C SER A 74 -15.83 -7.28 -8.99
N ALA A 75 -16.32 -6.98 -7.78
CA ALA A 75 -16.56 -7.95 -6.72
C ALA A 75 -17.66 -8.97 -7.09
N ASN A 76 -17.42 -10.25 -6.81
CA ASN A 76 -18.37 -11.33 -7.02
C ASN A 76 -19.13 -11.73 -5.74
N ASN A 77 -18.71 -11.24 -4.59
CA ASN A 77 -19.33 -11.49 -3.28
C ASN A 77 -19.10 -10.33 -2.32
N LYS A 78 -19.84 -10.34 -1.20
CA LYS A 78 -19.81 -9.27 -0.20
C LYS A 78 -18.43 -9.08 0.46
N LEU A 79 -17.66 -10.16 0.63
CA LEU A 79 -16.33 -10.07 1.24
C LEU A 79 -15.33 -9.36 0.32
N GLU A 80 -15.46 -9.52 -0.98
CA GLU A 80 -14.66 -8.77 -1.95
C GLU A 80 -15.03 -7.28 -1.96
N VAL A 81 -16.31 -6.92 -1.77
CA VAL A 81 -16.74 -5.52 -1.58
C VAL A 81 -16.11 -4.95 -0.31
N ILE A 82 -16.17 -5.68 0.81
CA ILE A 82 -15.54 -5.30 2.08
C ILE A 82 -14.03 -5.10 1.89
N SER A 83 -13.37 -5.98 1.13
CA SER A 83 -11.95 -5.86 0.80
C SER A 83 -11.64 -4.54 0.09
N GLY A 84 -12.38 -4.23 -0.97
CA GLY A 84 -12.22 -2.95 -1.68
C GLY A 84 -12.47 -1.74 -0.78
N SER A 85 -13.43 -1.84 0.15
CA SER A 85 -13.72 -0.77 1.12
C SER A 85 -12.57 -0.56 2.11
N PHE A 86 -11.98 -1.62 2.66
CA PHE A 86 -10.77 -1.50 3.50
C PHE A 86 -9.59 -0.93 2.72
N PHE A 87 -9.41 -1.34 1.46
CA PHE A 87 -8.32 -0.82 0.63
C PHE A 87 -8.52 0.65 0.26
N LEU A 88 -9.78 1.10 0.10
CA LEU A 88 -10.11 2.52 -0.07
C LEU A 88 -9.71 3.32 1.17
N ILE A 89 -10.02 2.82 2.37
CA ILE A 89 -9.62 3.44 3.64
C ILE A 89 -8.08 3.47 3.74
N ALA A 90 -7.38 2.39 3.33
CA ALA A 90 -5.93 2.38 3.25
C ALA A 90 -5.40 3.49 2.33
N GLY A 91 -6.03 3.71 1.16
CA GLY A 91 -5.69 4.81 0.27
C GLY A 91 -5.82 6.19 0.94
N ILE A 92 -6.86 6.40 1.75
CA ILE A 92 -7.02 7.63 2.53
C ILE A 92 -5.87 7.77 3.54
N PHE A 93 -5.53 6.72 4.28
CA PHE A 93 -4.39 6.76 5.22
C PHE A 93 -3.06 7.00 4.50
N LEU A 94 -2.87 6.48 3.28
CA LEU A 94 -1.69 6.77 2.48
C LEU A 94 -1.58 8.27 2.14
N ALA A 95 -2.69 8.94 1.80
CA ALA A 95 -2.70 10.39 1.63
C ALA A 95 -2.34 11.12 2.93
N LEU A 96 -2.89 10.65 4.06
CA LEU A 96 -2.62 11.23 5.37
C LEU A 96 -1.15 11.07 5.79
N ILE A 97 -0.43 10.02 5.36
CA ILE A 97 1.02 9.90 5.56
C ILE A 97 1.75 11.06 4.87
N GLY A 98 1.34 11.42 3.65
CA GLY A 98 1.90 12.58 2.94
C GLY A 98 1.54 13.93 3.58
N ILE A 99 0.36 14.05 4.19
CA ILE A 99 -0.10 15.27 4.89
C ILE A 99 0.57 15.41 6.27
N TYR A 100 0.81 14.30 6.97
CA TYR A 100 1.44 14.24 8.27
C TYR A 100 2.79 13.53 8.18
N PRO A 101 3.85 14.24 7.71
CA PRO A 101 5.16 13.63 7.46
C PRO A 101 5.83 13.12 8.74
N SER A 102 6.90 12.34 8.56
CA SER A 102 7.74 11.84 9.65
C SER A 102 8.19 13.00 10.57
N GLY A 103 8.12 12.77 11.89
CA GLY A 103 8.37 13.77 12.91
C GLY A 103 7.11 14.52 13.38
N THR A 104 5.96 14.38 12.73
CA THR A 104 4.68 14.93 13.22
C THR A 104 3.97 13.92 14.14
N ARG A 105 3.20 14.44 15.11
CA ARG A 105 2.50 13.61 16.11
C ARG A 105 1.55 12.55 15.51
N PRO A 106 0.77 12.82 14.42
CA PRO A 106 -0.12 11.81 13.83
C PRO A 106 0.58 10.75 12.98
N HIS A 107 1.84 10.96 12.57
CA HIS A 107 2.52 10.13 11.55
C HIS A 107 2.46 8.62 11.84
N VAL A 108 2.84 8.22 13.05
CA VAL A 108 2.87 6.80 13.44
C VAL A 108 1.47 6.18 13.37
N PHE A 109 0.46 6.93 13.81
CA PHE A 109 -0.93 6.46 13.76
C PHE A 109 -1.38 6.23 12.30
N VAL A 110 -1.18 7.22 11.43
CA VAL A 110 -1.66 7.12 10.05
C VAL A 110 -0.90 6.07 9.24
N SER A 111 0.42 5.93 9.44
CA SER A 111 1.23 4.92 8.78
C SER A 111 0.87 3.49 9.24
N THR A 112 0.69 3.28 10.54
CA THR A 112 0.24 1.99 11.07
C THR A 112 -1.12 1.62 10.49
N HIS A 113 -2.08 2.56 10.44
CA HIS A 113 -3.41 2.28 9.91
C HIS A 113 -3.42 2.00 8.41
N PHE A 114 -2.51 2.59 7.63
CA PHE A 114 -2.33 2.20 6.22
C PHE A 114 -2.05 0.70 6.08
N PHE A 115 -1.11 0.16 6.85
CA PHE A 115 -0.78 -1.27 6.81
C PHE A 115 -1.90 -2.15 7.38
N VAL A 116 -2.52 -1.73 8.49
CA VAL A 116 -3.65 -2.46 9.09
C VAL A 116 -4.82 -2.56 8.11
N GLN A 117 -5.26 -1.46 7.50
CA GLN A 117 -6.36 -1.45 6.55
C GLN A 117 -6.04 -2.27 5.29
N SER A 118 -4.80 -2.18 4.79
CA SER A 118 -4.33 -3.00 3.67
C SER A 118 -4.37 -4.50 4.01
N ASN A 119 -3.94 -4.88 5.20
CA ASN A 119 -3.97 -6.28 5.65
C ASN A 119 -5.41 -6.79 5.80
N LEU A 120 -6.32 -5.99 6.38
CA LEU A 120 -7.75 -6.31 6.47
C LEU A 120 -8.37 -6.47 5.08
N ALA A 121 -7.96 -5.67 4.10
CA ALA A 121 -8.39 -5.82 2.71
C ALA A 121 -7.96 -7.19 2.15
N ILE A 122 -6.70 -7.59 2.36
CA ILE A 122 -6.18 -8.89 1.92
C ILE A 122 -6.94 -10.03 2.60
N ILE A 123 -7.19 -9.96 3.92
CA ILE A 123 -7.94 -10.97 4.66
C ILE A 123 -9.36 -11.11 4.09
N ALA A 124 -10.08 -10.01 3.93
CA ALA A 124 -11.47 -10.02 3.44
C ALA A 124 -11.55 -10.60 2.03
N TRP A 125 -10.63 -10.21 1.12
CA TRP A 125 -10.55 -10.77 -0.22
C TRP A 125 -10.26 -12.27 -0.19
N SER A 126 -9.33 -12.69 0.64
CA SER A 126 -8.90 -14.08 0.79
C SER A 126 -10.05 -14.96 1.28
N LEU A 127 -10.79 -14.50 2.28
CA LEU A 127 -12.00 -15.21 2.79
C LEU A 127 -13.09 -15.30 1.70
N GLY A 128 -13.30 -14.24 0.91
CA GLY A 128 -14.21 -14.25 -0.23
C GLY A 128 -13.81 -15.25 -1.33
N ASN A 129 -12.51 -15.61 -1.40
CA ASN A 129 -11.93 -16.54 -2.37
C ASN A 129 -11.40 -17.84 -1.72
N ILE A 130 -11.83 -18.18 -0.52
CA ILE A 130 -11.28 -19.31 0.27
C ILE A 130 -11.40 -20.67 -0.42
N LYS A 131 -12.35 -20.84 -1.34
CA LYS A 131 -12.50 -22.05 -2.15
C LYS A 131 -11.40 -22.22 -3.20
N ARG A 132 -10.69 -21.15 -3.56
CA ARG A 132 -9.57 -21.15 -4.50
C ARG A 132 -8.25 -21.28 -3.75
N SER A 133 -7.26 -21.98 -4.31
CA SER A 133 -5.93 -22.09 -3.69
C SER A 133 -5.29 -20.74 -3.43
N ILE A 134 -5.46 -19.79 -4.34
CA ILE A 134 -4.91 -18.43 -4.20
C ILE A 134 -5.50 -17.68 -3.00
N GLY A 135 -6.80 -17.87 -2.69
CA GLY A 135 -7.41 -17.28 -1.49
C GLY A 135 -6.80 -17.83 -0.20
N LYS A 136 -6.55 -19.16 -0.16
CA LYS A 136 -5.89 -19.80 1.00
C LYS A 136 -4.45 -19.29 1.19
N ILE A 137 -3.70 -19.13 0.09
CA ILE A 137 -2.33 -18.62 0.11
C ILE A 137 -2.29 -17.20 0.67
N PHE A 138 -3.13 -16.28 0.15
CA PHE A 138 -3.14 -14.90 0.64
C PHE A 138 -3.70 -14.77 2.05
N LEU A 139 -4.61 -15.65 2.47
CA LEU A 139 -5.05 -15.70 3.87
C LEU A 139 -3.88 -16.08 4.80
N ALA A 140 -3.11 -17.10 4.43
CA ALA A 140 -1.92 -17.48 5.20
C ALA A 140 -0.90 -16.33 5.26
N ILE A 141 -0.62 -15.69 4.11
CA ILE A 141 0.27 -14.52 4.06
C ILE A 141 -0.25 -13.40 4.97
N ALA A 142 -1.54 -13.05 4.91
CA ALA A 142 -2.12 -11.98 5.70
C ALA A 142 -2.14 -12.26 7.22
N ILE A 143 -2.12 -13.53 7.63
CA ILE A 143 -1.98 -13.93 9.04
C ILE A 143 -0.50 -13.89 9.47
N ILE A 144 0.41 -14.38 8.62
CA ILE A 144 1.83 -14.49 8.95
C ILE A 144 2.54 -13.14 8.85
N ALA A 145 2.17 -12.29 7.88
CA ALA A 145 2.86 -11.04 7.63
C ALA A 145 2.91 -10.08 8.83
N PRO A 146 1.83 -9.84 9.60
CA PRO A 146 1.94 -9.03 10.81
C PRO A 146 2.83 -9.66 11.88
N ILE A 147 2.81 -11.00 12.01
CA ILE A 147 3.66 -11.73 12.97
C ILE A 147 5.13 -11.51 12.61
N VAL A 148 5.49 -11.66 11.34
CA VAL A 148 6.86 -11.42 10.86
C VAL A 148 7.18 -9.92 10.94
N GLY A 149 6.26 -9.04 10.52
CA GLY A 149 6.47 -7.60 10.49
C GLY A 149 6.80 -7.01 11.87
N PHE A 150 6.13 -7.48 12.91
CA PHE A 150 6.30 -6.96 14.28
C PHE A 150 7.08 -7.91 15.21
N GLY A 151 7.24 -9.18 14.83
CA GLY A 151 7.83 -10.21 15.69
C GLY A 151 9.33 -10.43 15.49
N ILE A 152 9.94 -9.88 14.46
CA ILE A 152 11.39 -9.97 14.22
C ILE A 152 12.04 -8.59 14.29
N GLU A 153 13.30 -8.56 14.65
CA GLU A 153 14.12 -7.35 14.59
C GLU A 153 14.55 -7.09 13.15
N TRP A 154 14.02 -6.03 12.56
CA TRP A 154 14.40 -5.60 11.21
C TRP A 154 15.67 -4.76 11.27
N PRO A 155 16.58 -4.88 10.28
CA PRO A 155 17.76 -4.01 10.19
C PRO A 155 17.39 -2.51 10.14
N SER A 156 16.22 -2.19 9.61
CA SER A 156 15.67 -0.83 9.53
C SER A 156 14.15 -0.83 9.38
N VAL A 157 13.54 0.31 9.67
CA VAL A 157 12.10 0.54 9.41
C VAL A 157 11.80 0.48 7.91
N ALA A 158 12.71 0.98 7.04
CA ALA A 158 12.51 0.92 5.58
C ALA A 158 12.40 -0.51 5.06
N LEU A 159 13.15 -1.47 5.60
CA LEU A 159 13.03 -2.88 5.22
C LEU A 159 11.71 -3.49 5.71
N GLN A 160 11.27 -3.14 6.91
CA GLN A 160 9.95 -3.54 7.43
C GLN A 160 8.82 -2.97 6.56
N GLU A 161 8.88 -1.68 6.20
CA GLU A 161 7.94 -1.02 5.30
C GLU A 161 7.94 -1.69 3.91
N ALA A 162 9.14 -1.94 3.34
CA ALA A 162 9.29 -2.60 2.04
C ALA A 162 8.67 -4.00 2.02
N PHE A 163 8.81 -4.77 3.10
CA PHE A 163 8.18 -6.08 3.25
C PHE A 163 6.64 -5.96 3.14
N GLY A 164 6.03 -5.07 3.92
CA GLY A 164 4.58 -4.87 3.89
C GLY A 164 4.08 -4.36 2.54
N ILE A 165 4.78 -3.39 1.95
CA ILE A 165 4.46 -2.81 0.64
C ILE A 165 4.56 -3.87 -0.47
N THR A 166 5.57 -4.73 -0.43
CA THR A 166 5.73 -5.83 -1.41
C THR A 166 4.54 -6.77 -1.39
N ILE A 167 4.05 -7.16 -0.21
CA ILE A 167 2.86 -8.01 -0.07
C ILE A 167 1.63 -7.33 -0.67
N ILE A 168 1.42 -6.05 -0.38
CA ILE A 168 0.30 -5.26 -0.91
C ILE A 168 0.36 -5.21 -2.45
N ILE A 169 1.54 -4.94 -3.02
CA ILE A 169 1.74 -4.87 -4.48
C ILE A 169 1.46 -6.23 -5.13
N ILE A 170 2.01 -7.32 -4.60
CA ILE A 170 1.79 -8.67 -5.15
C ILE A 170 0.30 -9.04 -5.10
N TRP A 171 -0.38 -8.76 -3.98
CA TRP A 171 -1.82 -8.97 -3.87
C TRP A 171 -2.61 -8.12 -4.88
N ALA A 172 -2.30 -6.85 -5.00
CA ALA A 172 -2.99 -5.95 -5.93
C ALA A 172 -2.82 -6.41 -7.39
N LEU A 173 -1.59 -6.77 -7.81
CA LEU A 173 -1.33 -7.31 -9.14
C LEU A 173 -2.11 -8.61 -9.39
N MET A 174 -2.14 -9.52 -8.41
CA MET A 174 -2.87 -10.77 -8.52
C MET A 174 -4.39 -10.51 -8.67
N VAL A 175 -4.96 -9.60 -7.88
CA VAL A 175 -6.37 -9.18 -8.02
C VAL A 175 -6.63 -8.60 -9.41
N TYR A 176 -5.73 -7.73 -9.93
CA TYR A 176 -5.82 -7.21 -11.28
C TYR A 176 -5.91 -8.34 -12.31
N PHE A 177 -5.01 -9.34 -12.26
CA PHE A 177 -4.99 -10.42 -13.25
C PHE A 177 -6.21 -11.35 -13.17
N ILE A 178 -6.84 -11.48 -12.01
CA ILE A 178 -8.06 -12.29 -11.84
C ILE A 178 -9.29 -11.57 -12.41
N TYR A 179 -9.40 -10.26 -12.23
CA TYR A 179 -10.63 -9.51 -12.56
C TYR A 179 -10.53 -8.68 -13.84
N LYS A 180 -9.34 -8.53 -14.42
CA LYS A 180 -9.26 -7.87 -15.73
C LYS A 180 -9.99 -8.71 -16.76
N LYS A 181 -11.07 -8.24 -17.27
CA LYS A 181 -11.80 -8.80 -18.42
C LYS A 181 -11.82 -7.79 -19.56
#